data_a79d32c190e5ce6a5191fe6637f3c27d
#
_entry.id   a79d32c190e5ce6a5191fe6637f3c27d
#
_cell.length_a   1.000
_cell.length_b   1.000
_cell.length_c   1.000
_cell.angle_alpha   90.00
_cell.angle_beta   90.00
_cell.angle_gamma   90.00
#
_symmetry.space_group_name_H-M   'P 1'
#
loop_
_entity.id
_entity.type
_entity.pdbx_description
1 polymer ?
#
loop_
_entity_poly.entity_id
_entity_poly.type
_entity_poly.pdbx_seq_one_letter_code
_entity_poly.pdbx_strand_id
1 'polypeptide(L)'
;MNQALLIAGFGTTVPSAQEELAGLEAALAAAAPGWQTARAYTSGMVRRALAARGRPVDSPAEALAKLKAAGVEKVFVQPTHFLCGIEYEKLKADAAAAAPGFARLRVGRPLLDGTEAVRALAALLMELCPAAEGRAVVFMGHGTAAFANLAYPALQTVFELAGRPDLRVGTVEGWPGLEEARSWLRAHPACRSVRLVPLLLAAGDHALHDMAGEDPGSWQSILEKEGCEVSCTLRGLAAEPAFRQFCAARMAGEMRQTDGL
;
A
#
# COMPACT_ATOMS: atom_id res chain seq x y z
N MET A 1 -6.46 26.18 17.31
CA MET A 1 -5.22 25.36 17.28
C MET A 1 -4.86 25.07 15.85
N ASN A 2 -3.61 25.34 15.47
CA ASN A 2 -3.12 25.07 14.13
C ASN A 2 -2.76 23.58 14.03
N GLN A 3 -3.40 22.85 13.09
CA GLN A 3 -3.27 21.40 13.02
C GLN A 3 -2.96 20.93 11.59
N ALA A 4 -2.13 19.88 11.46
CA ALA A 4 -1.70 19.35 10.18
C ALA A 4 -1.81 17.83 10.08
N LEU A 5 -2.28 17.37 8.91
CA LEU A 5 -2.20 16.00 8.44
C LEU A 5 -0.95 15.85 7.58
N LEU A 6 0.05 15.13 8.07
CA LEU A 6 1.22 14.74 7.28
C LEU A 6 1.00 13.36 6.67
N ILE A 7 0.81 13.29 5.35
CA ILE A 7 0.68 12.03 4.63
C ILE A 7 2.09 11.58 4.22
N ALA A 8 2.54 10.44 4.76
CA ALA A 8 3.89 9.94 4.59
C ALA A 8 3.89 8.54 3.97
N GLY A 9 4.54 8.39 2.82
CA GLY A 9 4.64 7.12 2.10
C GLY A 9 6.03 6.87 1.52
N PHE A 10 6.22 5.72 0.91
CA PHE A 10 7.47 5.40 0.22
C PHE A 10 7.74 6.35 -0.95
N GLY A 11 6.69 6.68 -1.69
CA GLY A 11 6.76 7.49 -2.91
C GLY A 11 7.04 6.66 -4.16
N THR A 12 6.97 7.32 -5.32
CA THR A 12 7.26 6.72 -6.63
C THR A 12 7.78 7.77 -7.60
N THR A 13 8.56 7.34 -8.59
CA THR A 13 9.03 8.19 -9.71
C THR A 13 8.19 8.00 -10.98
N VAL A 14 7.31 7.00 -11.03
CA VAL A 14 6.43 6.68 -12.15
C VAL A 14 5.26 7.67 -12.19
N PRO A 15 5.04 8.42 -13.29
CA PRO A 15 4.02 9.46 -13.33
C PRO A 15 2.60 8.98 -13.05
N SER A 16 2.16 7.88 -13.70
CA SER A 16 0.82 7.30 -13.47
C SER A 16 0.62 6.88 -12.01
N ALA A 17 1.63 6.27 -11.40
CA ALA A 17 1.61 5.88 -10.00
C ALA A 17 1.56 7.11 -9.05
N GLN A 18 2.15 8.24 -9.45
CA GLN A 18 2.02 9.50 -8.69
C GLN A 18 0.59 10.04 -8.71
N GLU A 19 -0.12 9.91 -9.84
CA GLU A 19 -1.54 10.30 -9.95
C GLU A 19 -2.42 9.42 -9.05
N GLU A 20 -2.16 8.12 -8.99
CA GLU A 20 -2.86 7.20 -8.09
C GLU A 20 -2.67 7.60 -6.62
N LEU A 21 -1.42 7.88 -6.20
CA LEU A 21 -1.10 8.35 -4.85
C LEU A 21 -1.75 9.71 -4.56
N ALA A 22 -1.74 10.64 -5.51
CA ALA A 22 -2.39 11.94 -5.35
C ALA A 22 -3.90 11.80 -5.12
N GLY A 23 -4.55 10.84 -5.79
CA GLY A 23 -5.96 10.52 -5.55
C GLY A 23 -6.24 9.98 -4.14
N LEU A 24 -5.35 9.12 -3.61
CA LEU A 24 -5.45 8.67 -2.23
C LEU A 24 -5.22 9.81 -1.23
N GLU A 25 -4.19 10.62 -1.45
CA GLU A 25 -3.87 11.77 -0.60
C GLU A 25 -5.03 12.78 -0.55
N ALA A 26 -5.68 13.04 -1.69
CA ALA A 26 -6.86 13.88 -1.75
C ALA A 26 -8.03 13.32 -0.92
N ALA A 27 -8.26 12.00 -0.96
CA ALA A 27 -9.29 11.36 -0.16
C ALA A 27 -8.99 11.42 1.35
N LEU A 28 -7.73 11.23 1.74
CA LEU A 28 -7.28 11.38 3.13
C LEU A 28 -7.43 12.83 3.61
N ALA A 29 -7.03 13.81 2.80
CA ALA A 29 -7.20 15.23 3.11
C ALA A 29 -8.67 15.62 3.30
N ALA A 30 -9.56 15.14 2.43
CA ALA A 30 -11.00 15.37 2.54
C ALA A 30 -11.62 14.76 3.82
N ALA A 31 -11.04 13.68 4.35
CA ALA A 31 -11.49 13.04 5.60
C ALA A 31 -10.97 13.73 6.87
N ALA A 32 -10.11 14.75 6.75
CA ALA A 32 -9.58 15.55 7.85
C ALA A 32 -9.89 17.05 7.65
N PRO A 33 -11.19 17.45 7.65
CA PRO A 33 -11.57 18.84 7.42
C PRO A 33 -10.97 19.76 8.48
N GLY A 34 -10.45 20.90 8.03
CA GLY A 34 -9.80 21.89 8.92
C GLY A 34 -8.34 21.57 9.29
N TRP A 35 -7.78 20.46 8.81
CA TRP A 35 -6.36 20.16 8.92
C TRP A 35 -5.62 20.61 7.67
N GLN A 36 -4.51 21.35 7.82
CA GLN A 36 -3.64 21.61 6.67
C GLN A 36 -2.93 20.31 6.28
N THR A 37 -2.78 20.05 4.97
CA THR A 37 -2.18 18.81 4.49
C THR A 37 -0.74 19.05 4.04
N ALA A 38 0.16 18.16 4.46
CA ALA A 38 1.54 18.09 3.99
C ALA A 38 1.84 16.67 3.48
N ARG A 39 2.81 16.56 2.56
CA ARG A 39 3.28 15.30 1.99
C ARG A 39 4.73 15.07 2.34
N ALA A 40 5.11 13.80 2.58
CA ALA A 40 6.50 13.37 2.70
C ALA A 40 6.73 12.00 2.09
N TYR A 41 7.95 11.76 1.57
CA TYR A 41 8.36 10.43 1.11
C TYR A 41 9.52 9.90 1.95
N THR A 42 9.39 8.63 2.38
CA THR A 42 10.42 7.97 3.20
C THR A 42 11.60 7.50 2.36
N SER A 43 11.38 7.11 1.09
CA SER A 43 12.46 6.65 0.21
C SER A 43 13.40 7.78 -0.21
N GLY A 44 14.62 7.74 0.29
CA GLY A 44 15.69 8.68 -0.10
C GLY A 44 16.05 8.58 -1.59
N MET A 45 15.95 7.38 -2.19
CA MET A 45 16.21 7.18 -3.62
C MET A 45 15.14 7.89 -4.46
N VAL A 46 13.86 7.68 -4.15
CA VAL A 46 12.76 8.35 -4.85
C VAL A 46 12.85 9.86 -4.73
N ARG A 47 13.12 10.38 -3.51
CA ARG A 47 13.27 11.83 -3.28
C ARG A 47 14.40 12.44 -4.10
N ARG A 48 15.58 11.79 -4.15
CA ARG A 48 16.72 12.24 -4.99
C ARG A 48 16.35 12.25 -6.47
N ALA A 49 15.72 11.20 -6.97
CA ALA A 49 15.31 11.11 -8.37
C ALA A 49 14.27 12.17 -8.76
N LEU A 50 13.32 12.48 -7.88
CA LEU A 50 12.34 13.55 -8.10
C LEU A 50 13.00 14.94 -8.02
N ALA A 51 13.90 15.17 -7.08
CA ALA A 51 14.65 16.44 -6.98
C ALA A 51 15.49 16.70 -8.24
N ALA A 52 16.15 15.67 -8.80
CA ALA A 52 16.88 15.78 -10.05
C ALA A 52 15.98 16.16 -11.26
N ARG A 53 14.66 15.89 -11.16
CA ARG A 53 13.65 16.27 -12.16
C ARG A 53 12.95 17.61 -11.83
N GLY A 54 13.50 18.39 -10.88
CA GLY A 54 12.91 19.67 -10.45
C GLY A 54 11.63 19.55 -9.61
N ARG A 55 11.33 18.39 -9.07
CA ARG A 55 10.12 18.08 -8.28
C ARG A 55 10.48 17.57 -6.87
N PRO A 56 11.14 18.39 -6.03
CA PRO A 56 11.56 17.96 -4.70
C PRO A 56 10.36 17.62 -3.81
N VAL A 57 10.51 16.56 -3.03
CA VAL A 57 9.55 16.13 -2.00
C VAL A 57 10.31 15.96 -0.70
N ASP A 58 9.74 16.45 0.39
CA ASP A 58 10.35 16.40 1.72
C ASP A 58 10.45 14.95 2.27
N SER A 59 11.45 14.71 3.08
CA SER A 59 11.43 13.59 4.03
C SER A 59 10.44 13.86 5.17
N PRO A 60 10.03 12.85 5.93
CA PRO A 60 9.20 13.06 7.11
C PRO A 60 9.80 14.06 8.10
N ALA A 61 11.09 13.98 8.36
CA ALA A 61 11.80 14.90 9.25
C ALA A 61 11.79 16.35 8.73
N GLU A 62 12.04 16.57 7.42
CA GLU A 62 11.99 17.91 6.80
C GLU A 62 10.58 18.48 6.83
N ALA A 63 9.56 17.67 6.51
CA ALA A 63 8.16 18.10 6.54
C ALA A 63 7.73 18.48 7.97
N LEU A 64 8.09 17.69 8.97
CA LEU A 64 7.81 18.01 10.38
C LEU A 64 8.53 19.28 10.84
N ALA A 65 9.78 19.48 10.44
CA ALA A 65 10.52 20.73 10.76
C ALA A 65 9.81 21.96 10.13
N LYS A 66 9.33 21.87 8.90
CA LYS A 66 8.57 22.95 8.25
C LYS A 66 7.24 23.22 8.94
N LEU A 67 6.50 22.17 9.33
CA LEU A 67 5.25 22.31 10.08
C LEU A 67 5.47 23.00 11.43
N LYS A 68 6.53 22.62 12.15
CA LYS A 68 6.93 23.29 13.40
C LYS A 68 7.24 24.76 13.18
N ALA A 69 8.04 25.09 12.16
CA ALA A 69 8.40 26.47 11.82
C ALA A 69 7.16 27.32 11.43
N ALA A 70 6.12 26.69 10.86
CA ALA A 70 4.85 27.30 10.54
C ALA A 70 3.89 27.44 11.76
N GLY A 71 4.34 27.11 12.97
CA GLY A 71 3.55 27.23 14.20
C GLY A 71 2.42 26.20 14.32
N VAL A 72 2.57 25.03 13.67
CA VAL A 72 1.61 23.92 13.86
C VAL A 72 1.77 23.37 15.27
N GLU A 73 0.66 23.15 15.95
CA GLU A 73 0.63 22.64 17.33
C GLU A 73 0.30 21.14 17.38
N LYS A 74 -0.58 20.68 16.49
CA LYS A 74 -1.01 19.28 16.44
C LYS A 74 -0.68 18.66 15.07
N VAL A 75 -0.08 17.49 15.07
CA VAL A 75 0.22 16.73 13.84
C VAL A 75 -0.30 15.31 13.96
N PHE A 76 -1.08 14.87 12.95
CA PHE A 76 -1.34 13.47 12.71
C PHE A 76 -0.55 13.04 11.48
N VAL A 77 0.35 12.07 11.64
CA VAL A 77 1.14 11.50 10.55
C VAL A 77 0.41 10.25 10.07
N GLN A 78 -0.19 10.32 8.86
CA GLN A 78 -0.83 9.18 8.23
C GLN A 78 0.18 8.42 7.37
N PRO A 79 0.61 7.21 7.77
CA PRO A 79 1.42 6.38 6.91
C PRO A 79 0.57 5.80 5.77
N THR A 80 1.15 5.79 4.56
CA THR A 80 0.59 5.04 3.44
C THR A 80 1.41 3.78 3.16
N HIS A 81 2.05 3.22 4.18
CA HIS A 81 2.77 1.96 4.12
C HIS A 81 1.80 0.77 4.24
N PHE A 82 2.08 -0.31 3.52
CA PHE A 82 1.31 -1.54 3.63
C PHE A 82 1.55 -2.26 4.95
N LEU A 83 2.81 -2.34 5.37
CA LEU A 83 3.27 -3.18 6.47
C LEU A 83 3.91 -2.36 7.59
N CYS A 84 3.94 -2.93 8.80
CA CYS A 84 4.80 -2.48 9.90
C CYS A 84 6.27 -2.88 9.61
N GLY A 85 6.80 -2.42 8.47
CA GLY A 85 8.14 -2.74 7.99
C GLY A 85 9.17 -1.64 8.29
N ILE A 86 10.38 -1.80 7.74
CA ILE A 86 11.54 -0.93 8.00
C ILE A 86 11.23 0.56 7.73
N GLU A 87 10.53 0.87 6.65
CA GLU A 87 10.20 2.26 6.29
C GLU A 87 9.20 2.89 7.26
N TYR A 88 8.25 2.09 7.78
CA TYR A 88 7.35 2.56 8.83
C TYR A 88 8.08 2.79 10.16
N GLU A 89 9.04 1.93 10.52
CA GLU A 89 9.85 2.13 11.73
C GLU A 89 10.72 3.40 11.62
N LYS A 90 11.28 3.69 10.44
CA LYS A 90 11.99 4.95 10.19
C LYS A 90 11.06 6.17 10.36
N LEU A 91 9.84 6.09 9.79
CA LEU A 91 8.84 7.14 9.95
C LEU A 91 8.50 7.39 11.42
N LYS A 92 8.33 6.33 12.22
CA LYS A 92 8.10 6.46 13.67
C LYS A 92 9.29 7.11 14.39
N ALA A 93 10.51 6.76 14.01
CA ALA A 93 11.71 7.34 14.60
C ALA A 93 11.82 8.85 14.29
N ASP A 94 11.58 9.25 13.04
CA ASP A 94 11.54 10.67 12.64
C ASP A 94 10.45 11.45 13.42
N ALA A 95 9.28 10.86 13.55
CA ALA A 95 8.17 11.45 14.29
C ALA A 95 8.47 11.57 15.79
N ALA A 96 9.06 10.54 16.39
CA ALA A 96 9.47 10.56 17.80
C ALA A 96 10.52 11.63 18.08
N ALA A 97 11.50 11.79 17.19
CA ALA A 97 12.52 12.85 17.31
C ALA A 97 11.92 14.26 17.20
N ALA A 98 10.89 14.44 16.38
CA ALA A 98 10.21 15.72 16.19
C ALA A 98 9.17 16.04 17.28
N ALA A 99 8.65 15.03 17.98
CA ALA A 99 7.51 15.14 18.91
C ALA A 99 7.67 16.25 19.97
N PRO A 100 8.84 16.50 20.58
CA PRO A 100 9.00 17.58 21.56
C PRO A 100 8.73 18.99 21.00
N GLY A 101 8.64 19.12 19.68
CA GLY A 101 8.32 20.39 19.00
C GLY A 101 6.84 20.69 18.83
N PHE A 102 5.94 19.80 19.22
CA PHE A 102 4.50 19.90 19.02
C PHE A 102 3.75 19.71 20.35
N ALA A 103 2.60 20.33 20.49
CA ALA A 103 1.71 20.06 21.61
C ALA A 103 1.17 18.63 21.54
N ARG A 104 0.97 18.12 20.31
CA ARG A 104 0.59 16.72 20.05
C ARG A 104 1.11 16.26 18.69
N LEU A 105 1.82 15.15 18.66
CA LEU A 105 2.19 14.44 17.43
C LEU A 105 1.82 12.97 17.58
N ARG A 106 1.13 12.42 16.58
CA ARG A 106 0.80 10.99 16.52
C ARG A 106 1.09 10.44 15.15
N VAL A 107 1.52 9.18 15.13
CA VAL A 107 1.66 8.40 13.90
C VAL A 107 0.51 7.39 13.86
N GLY A 108 -0.25 7.42 12.78
CA GLY A 108 -1.26 6.42 12.48
C GLY A 108 -0.65 5.07 12.13
N ARG A 109 -1.49 4.08 11.89
CA ARG A 109 -1.08 2.70 11.65
C ARG A 109 -0.97 2.38 10.16
N PRO A 110 -0.06 1.48 9.74
CA PRO A 110 0.00 0.98 8.38
C PRO A 110 -1.28 0.24 7.98
N LEU A 111 -1.41 -0.08 6.69
CA LEU A 111 -2.61 -0.71 6.16
C LEU A 111 -2.85 -2.11 6.76
N LEU A 112 -1.80 -2.92 6.90
CA LEU A 112 -1.84 -4.26 7.46
C LEU A 112 -1.09 -4.30 8.81
N ASP A 113 -1.69 -3.70 9.83
CA ASP A 113 -1.11 -3.54 11.16
C ASP A 113 -1.61 -4.59 12.20
N GLY A 114 -2.49 -5.48 11.78
CA GLY A 114 -3.05 -6.51 12.66
C GLY A 114 -4.17 -7.31 12.01
N THR A 115 -4.72 -8.25 12.76
CA THR A 115 -5.71 -9.22 12.28
C THR A 115 -6.96 -8.57 11.70
N GLU A 116 -7.51 -7.57 12.38
CA GLU A 116 -8.71 -6.85 11.92
C GLU A 116 -8.45 -6.09 10.62
N ALA A 117 -7.25 -5.50 10.46
CA ALA A 117 -6.85 -4.82 9.25
C ALA A 117 -6.73 -5.79 8.06
N VAL A 118 -6.14 -6.97 8.29
CA VAL A 118 -6.04 -8.04 7.27
C VAL A 118 -7.43 -8.50 6.84
N ARG A 119 -8.35 -8.74 7.78
CA ARG A 119 -9.73 -9.16 7.49
C ARG A 119 -10.51 -8.08 6.72
N ALA A 120 -10.37 -6.83 7.13
CA ALA A 120 -11.05 -5.70 6.48
C ALA A 120 -10.54 -5.49 5.04
N LEU A 121 -9.22 -5.56 4.82
CA LEU A 121 -8.65 -5.49 3.47
C LEU A 121 -9.09 -6.70 2.63
N ALA A 122 -9.10 -7.91 3.20
CA ALA A 122 -9.57 -9.10 2.49
C ALA A 122 -11.02 -8.94 2.00
N ALA A 123 -11.92 -8.43 2.85
CA ALA A 123 -13.31 -8.19 2.48
C ALA A 123 -13.41 -7.22 1.28
N LEU A 124 -12.68 -6.10 1.33
CA LEU A 124 -12.62 -5.14 0.24
C LEU A 124 -12.08 -5.76 -1.06
N LEU A 125 -11.01 -6.55 -0.98
CA LEU A 125 -10.42 -7.19 -2.17
C LEU A 125 -11.36 -8.24 -2.78
N MET A 126 -12.12 -8.96 -1.97
CA MET A 126 -13.16 -9.88 -2.45
C MET A 126 -14.29 -9.16 -3.18
N GLU A 127 -14.68 -7.98 -2.73
CA GLU A 127 -15.67 -7.11 -3.43
C GLU A 127 -15.12 -6.58 -4.76
N LEU A 128 -13.86 -6.15 -4.78
CA LEU A 128 -13.19 -5.64 -5.99
C LEU A 128 -12.90 -6.75 -7.02
N CYS A 129 -12.78 -8.00 -6.55
CA CYS A 129 -12.48 -9.16 -7.38
C CYS A 129 -13.55 -10.25 -7.19
N PRO A 130 -14.75 -10.07 -7.76
CA PRO A 130 -15.82 -11.08 -7.67
C PRO A 130 -15.39 -12.40 -8.32
N ALA A 131 -15.87 -13.51 -7.76
CA ALA A 131 -15.59 -14.84 -8.27
C ALA A 131 -16.09 -14.98 -9.71
N ALA A 132 -15.33 -15.70 -10.54
CA ALA A 132 -15.74 -16.09 -11.88
C ALA A 132 -15.22 -17.49 -12.18
N GLU A 133 -16.07 -18.29 -12.83
CA GLU A 133 -15.75 -19.67 -13.18
C GLU A 133 -14.48 -19.74 -14.06
N GLY A 134 -13.61 -20.69 -13.75
CA GLY A 134 -12.36 -20.92 -14.51
C GLY A 134 -11.29 -19.84 -14.37
N ARG A 135 -11.52 -18.83 -13.50
CA ARG A 135 -10.59 -17.71 -13.30
C ARG A 135 -10.03 -17.67 -11.88
N ALA A 136 -8.73 -17.46 -11.80
CA ALA A 136 -8.04 -17.08 -10.56
C ALA A 136 -7.57 -15.62 -10.59
N VAL A 137 -7.46 -15.00 -9.43
CA VAL A 137 -6.81 -13.70 -9.25
C VAL A 137 -5.57 -13.89 -8.41
N VAL A 138 -4.42 -13.45 -8.91
CA VAL A 138 -3.15 -13.50 -8.19
C VAL A 138 -2.73 -12.07 -7.84
N PHE A 139 -2.78 -11.77 -6.56
CA PHE A 139 -2.32 -10.50 -6.00
C PHE A 139 -0.81 -10.51 -5.85
N MET A 140 -0.13 -9.51 -6.43
CA MET A 140 1.31 -9.35 -6.30
C MET A 140 1.64 -8.24 -5.31
N GLY A 141 2.14 -8.61 -4.12
CA GLY A 141 2.69 -7.70 -3.13
C GLY A 141 4.21 -7.53 -3.30
N HIS A 142 4.77 -6.51 -2.65
CA HIS A 142 6.22 -6.30 -2.62
C HIS A 142 6.93 -7.42 -1.86
N GLY A 143 6.46 -7.72 -0.66
CA GLY A 143 7.14 -8.64 0.26
C GLY A 143 8.26 -7.98 1.06
N THR A 144 8.78 -8.70 2.02
CA THR A 144 9.92 -8.31 2.85
C THR A 144 10.47 -9.52 3.60
N ALA A 145 11.77 -9.52 3.94
CA ALA A 145 12.36 -10.52 4.82
C ALA A 145 11.98 -10.32 6.31
N ALA A 146 11.33 -9.20 6.67
CA ALA A 146 10.93 -8.90 8.04
C ALA A 146 9.70 -9.69 8.47
N PHE A 147 9.50 -9.85 9.80
CA PHE A 147 8.32 -10.53 10.38
C PHE A 147 6.98 -9.98 9.87
N ALA A 148 6.91 -8.69 9.57
CA ALA A 148 5.71 -8.05 8.99
C ALA A 148 5.23 -8.71 7.69
N ASN A 149 6.08 -9.47 6.99
CA ASN A 149 5.72 -10.23 5.80
C ASN A 149 4.61 -11.25 6.05
N LEU A 150 4.43 -11.73 7.28
CA LEU A 150 3.37 -12.66 7.66
C LEU A 150 1.94 -12.12 7.42
N ALA A 151 1.80 -10.83 7.17
CA ALA A 151 0.52 -10.24 6.73
C ALA A 151 0.02 -10.83 5.40
N TYR A 152 0.92 -11.21 4.49
CA TYR A 152 0.55 -11.81 3.19
C TYR A 152 -0.02 -13.22 3.31
N PRO A 153 0.65 -14.20 3.98
CA PRO A 153 0.04 -15.49 4.22
C PRO A 153 -1.20 -15.43 5.11
N ALA A 154 -1.28 -14.46 6.04
CA ALA A 154 -2.51 -14.23 6.80
C ALA A 154 -3.67 -13.78 5.88
N LEU A 155 -3.41 -12.88 4.93
CA LEU A 155 -4.40 -12.46 3.93
C LEU A 155 -4.86 -13.65 3.07
N GLN A 156 -3.92 -14.49 2.61
CA GLN A 156 -4.22 -15.73 1.89
C GLN A 156 -5.14 -16.64 2.70
N THR A 157 -4.85 -16.83 3.99
CA THR A 157 -5.67 -17.66 4.90
C THR A 157 -7.10 -17.10 5.03
N VAL A 158 -7.26 -15.77 5.10
CA VAL A 158 -8.60 -15.15 5.16
C VAL A 158 -9.40 -15.44 3.89
N PHE A 159 -8.79 -15.37 2.71
CA PHE A 159 -9.46 -15.72 1.46
C PHE A 159 -9.91 -17.20 1.46
N GLU A 160 -9.06 -18.11 1.88
CA GLU A 160 -9.38 -19.53 1.94
C GLU A 160 -10.54 -19.83 2.92
N LEU A 161 -10.49 -19.24 4.12
CA LEU A 161 -11.56 -19.36 5.13
C LEU A 161 -12.88 -18.74 4.68
N ALA A 162 -12.82 -17.71 3.82
CA ALA A 162 -13.99 -17.07 3.22
C ALA A 162 -14.55 -17.82 1.98
N GLY A 163 -14.00 -18.99 1.64
CA GLY A 163 -14.43 -19.77 0.47
C GLY A 163 -14.00 -19.18 -0.86
N ARG A 164 -12.93 -18.36 -0.87
CA ARG A 164 -12.35 -17.73 -2.05
C ARG A 164 -10.91 -18.22 -2.31
N PRO A 165 -10.73 -19.56 -2.52
CA PRO A 165 -9.41 -20.12 -2.82
C PRO A 165 -8.89 -19.69 -4.20
N ASP A 166 -9.74 -19.15 -5.06
CA ASP A 166 -9.41 -18.53 -6.35
C ASP A 166 -8.60 -17.23 -6.22
N LEU A 167 -8.59 -16.60 -5.03
CA LEU A 167 -7.77 -15.43 -4.74
C LEU A 167 -6.43 -15.88 -4.13
N ARG A 168 -5.35 -15.65 -4.85
CA ARG A 168 -3.99 -16.02 -4.43
C ARG A 168 -3.16 -14.79 -4.11
N VAL A 169 -2.28 -14.92 -3.14
CA VAL A 169 -1.33 -13.87 -2.78
C VAL A 169 0.09 -14.37 -3.02
N GLY A 170 0.88 -13.56 -3.72
CA GLY A 170 2.31 -13.77 -3.85
C GLY A 170 3.05 -12.46 -3.65
N THR A 171 4.35 -12.54 -3.42
CA THR A 171 5.22 -11.38 -3.22
C THR A 171 6.48 -11.49 -4.08
N VAL A 172 7.07 -10.34 -4.44
CA VAL A 172 8.30 -10.29 -5.23
C VAL A 172 9.52 -10.63 -4.34
N GLU A 173 9.59 -10.03 -3.14
CA GLU A 173 10.76 -10.12 -2.25
C GLU A 173 10.49 -10.88 -0.95
N GLY A 174 9.42 -11.68 -0.89
CA GLY A 174 9.04 -12.38 0.33
C GLY A 174 8.42 -13.74 0.08
N TRP A 175 7.75 -14.28 1.09
CA TRP A 175 6.95 -15.50 1.01
C TRP A 175 5.51 -15.19 1.47
N PRO A 176 4.46 -15.74 0.80
CA PRO A 176 4.51 -16.58 -0.40
C PRO A 176 5.00 -15.81 -1.63
N GLY A 177 5.61 -16.54 -2.57
CA GLY A 177 6.01 -16.00 -3.88
C GLY A 177 5.06 -16.42 -5.00
N LEU A 178 5.49 -16.28 -6.24
CA LEU A 178 4.73 -16.74 -7.41
C LEU A 178 4.56 -18.28 -7.41
N GLU A 179 5.55 -19.02 -6.89
CA GLU A 179 5.53 -20.50 -6.94
C GLU A 179 4.35 -21.11 -6.16
N GLU A 180 3.93 -20.49 -5.06
CA GLU A 180 2.74 -20.93 -4.32
C GLU A 180 1.47 -20.77 -5.14
N ALA A 181 1.34 -19.68 -5.89
CA ALA A 181 0.22 -19.47 -6.80
C ALA A 181 0.26 -20.47 -7.98
N ARG A 182 1.45 -20.71 -8.57
CA ARG A 182 1.65 -21.71 -9.64
C ARG A 182 1.31 -23.12 -9.16
N SER A 183 1.75 -23.49 -7.97
CA SER A 183 1.43 -24.80 -7.37
C SER A 183 -0.07 -24.99 -7.18
N TRP A 184 -0.76 -23.94 -6.75
CA TRP A 184 -2.22 -23.98 -6.64
C TRP A 184 -2.88 -24.10 -8.02
N LEU A 185 -2.46 -23.33 -9.04
CA LEU A 185 -3.00 -23.40 -10.40
C LEU A 185 -2.81 -24.79 -11.03
N ARG A 186 -1.65 -25.42 -10.85
CA ARG A 186 -1.41 -26.80 -11.31
C ARG A 186 -2.36 -27.81 -10.66
N ALA A 187 -2.73 -27.61 -9.40
CA ALA A 187 -3.70 -28.45 -8.69
C ALA A 187 -5.16 -28.17 -9.11
N HIS A 188 -5.42 -27.05 -9.80
CA HIS A 188 -6.76 -26.61 -10.22
C HIS A 188 -6.81 -26.35 -11.74
N PRO A 189 -6.65 -27.40 -12.58
CA PRO A 189 -6.51 -27.23 -14.04
C PRO A 189 -7.73 -26.66 -14.76
N ALA A 190 -8.87 -26.56 -14.07
CA ALA A 190 -10.04 -25.84 -14.55
C ALA A 190 -9.86 -24.31 -14.53
N CYS A 191 -8.97 -23.78 -13.70
CA CYS A 191 -8.60 -22.36 -13.67
C CYS A 191 -7.57 -22.04 -14.74
N ARG A 192 -8.01 -21.73 -15.95
CA ARG A 192 -7.14 -21.40 -17.09
C ARG A 192 -6.89 -19.91 -17.27
N SER A 193 -7.80 -19.07 -16.80
CA SER A 193 -7.68 -17.62 -16.86
C SER A 193 -7.12 -17.10 -15.54
N VAL A 194 -6.05 -16.30 -15.62
CA VAL A 194 -5.39 -15.68 -14.45
C VAL A 194 -5.38 -14.17 -14.61
N ARG A 195 -5.91 -13.46 -13.63
CA ARG A 195 -5.78 -12.01 -13.54
C ARG A 195 -4.71 -11.65 -12.50
N LEU A 196 -3.64 -11.01 -12.93
CA LEU A 196 -2.61 -10.43 -12.05
C LEU A 196 -3.04 -9.04 -11.58
N VAL A 197 -3.00 -8.81 -10.28
CA VAL A 197 -3.41 -7.55 -9.67
C VAL A 197 -2.35 -7.07 -8.68
N PRO A 198 -1.85 -5.83 -8.79
CA PRO A 198 -0.91 -5.30 -7.81
C PRO A 198 -1.56 -5.16 -6.43
N LEU A 199 -1.04 -5.85 -5.43
CA LEU A 199 -1.33 -5.61 -4.02
C LEU A 199 -0.36 -4.53 -3.51
N LEU A 200 -0.37 -3.41 -4.21
CA LEU A 200 0.47 -2.23 -4.01
C LEU A 200 -0.42 -0.99 -4.02
N LEU A 201 -0.01 0.08 -3.35
CA LEU A 201 -0.78 1.33 -3.39
C LEU A 201 -0.85 1.91 -4.79
N ALA A 202 0.26 1.88 -5.51
CA ALA A 202 0.35 2.39 -6.86
C ALA A 202 1.11 1.42 -7.76
N ALA A 203 0.76 1.35 -9.03
CA ALA A 203 1.41 0.52 -10.01
C ALA A 203 2.75 1.15 -10.44
N GLY A 204 3.78 0.93 -9.62
CA GLY A 204 5.15 1.36 -9.86
C GLY A 204 5.96 0.33 -10.66
N ASP A 205 7.27 0.37 -10.49
CA ASP A 205 8.25 -0.43 -11.21
C ASP A 205 7.97 -1.94 -11.17
N HIS A 206 7.67 -2.50 -10.00
CA HIS A 206 7.33 -3.91 -9.84
C HIS A 206 6.09 -4.33 -10.64
N ALA A 207 5.06 -3.50 -10.70
CA ALA A 207 3.87 -3.84 -11.48
C ALA A 207 4.13 -3.80 -12.99
N LEU A 208 5.02 -2.91 -13.43
CA LEU A 208 5.33 -2.74 -14.85
C LEU A 208 6.35 -3.75 -15.36
N HIS A 209 7.29 -4.19 -14.53
CA HIS A 209 8.40 -5.06 -14.94
C HIS A 209 8.28 -6.47 -14.38
N ASP A 210 8.18 -6.63 -13.05
CA ASP A 210 8.16 -7.97 -12.45
C ASP A 210 6.82 -8.68 -12.67
N MET A 211 5.68 -7.94 -12.68
CA MET A 211 4.37 -8.54 -12.91
C MET A 211 4.06 -8.70 -14.40
N ALA A 212 4.07 -7.61 -15.15
CA ALA A 212 3.53 -7.52 -16.52
C ALA A 212 4.59 -7.16 -17.59
N GLY A 213 5.87 -7.25 -17.25
CA GLY A 213 6.95 -6.98 -18.20
C GLY A 213 7.10 -8.07 -19.26
N GLU A 214 7.78 -7.73 -20.37
CA GLU A 214 8.10 -8.66 -21.45
C GLU A 214 9.25 -9.63 -21.10
N ASP A 215 9.92 -9.41 -19.97
CA ASP A 215 11.00 -10.27 -19.50
C ASP A 215 10.48 -11.69 -19.26
N PRO A 216 11.23 -12.74 -19.69
CA PRO A 216 10.87 -14.13 -19.43
C PRO A 216 10.69 -14.51 -17.97
N GLY A 217 11.23 -13.70 -17.04
CA GLY A 217 11.09 -13.82 -15.60
C GLY A 217 9.87 -13.11 -15.00
N SER A 218 9.13 -12.33 -15.80
CA SER A 218 7.92 -11.69 -15.32
C SER A 218 6.84 -12.73 -14.96
N TRP A 219 5.99 -12.39 -14.01
CA TRP A 219 4.89 -13.28 -13.58
C TRP A 219 3.97 -13.64 -14.75
N GLN A 220 3.66 -12.65 -15.59
CA GLN A 220 2.86 -12.86 -16.80
C GLN A 220 3.52 -13.91 -17.72
N SER A 221 4.77 -13.67 -18.12
CA SER A 221 5.49 -14.57 -19.04
C SER A 221 5.63 -15.99 -18.48
N ILE A 222 5.85 -16.14 -17.18
CA ILE A 222 5.95 -17.44 -16.51
C ILE A 222 4.60 -18.19 -16.58
N LEU A 223 3.50 -17.54 -16.25
CA LEU A 223 2.17 -18.17 -16.24
C LEU A 223 1.66 -18.47 -17.65
N GLU A 224 1.95 -17.62 -18.64
CA GLU A 224 1.62 -17.85 -20.04
C GLU A 224 2.37 -19.09 -20.60
N LYS A 225 3.63 -19.27 -20.25
CA LYS A 225 4.41 -20.48 -20.59
C LYS A 225 3.84 -21.75 -19.98
N GLU A 226 3.12 -21.66 -18.86
CA GLU A 226 2.42 -22.78 -18.23
C GLU A 226 1.01 -23.00 -18.82
N GLY A 227 0.65 -22.25 -19.87
CA GLY A 227 -0.61 -22.39 -20.59
C GLY A 227 -1.81 -21.68 -19.97
N CYS A 228 -1.56 -20.71 -19.09
CA CYS A 228 -2.61 -19.83 -18.58
C CYS A 228 -2.89 -18.69 -19.57
N GLU A 229 -4.16 -18.29 -19.67
CA GLU A 229 -4.56 -17.03 -20.29
C GLU A 229 -4.41 -15.92 -19.22
N VAL A 230 -3.42 -15.01 -19.39
CA VAL A 230 -3.08 -14.02 -18.37
C VAL A 230 -3.56 -12.63 -18.76
N SER A 231 -4.13 -11.93 -17.82
CA SER A 231 -4.44 -10.51 -17.91
C SER A 231 -3.83 -9.76 -16.73
N CYS A 232 -3.34 -8.53 -16.96
CA CYS A 232 -2.71 -7.71 -15.93
C CYS A 232 -3.50 -6.43 -15.67
N THR A 233 -3.77 -6.14 -14.40
CA THR A 233 -4.23 -4.83 -13.97
C THR A 233 -2.99 -3.97 -13.70
N LEU A 234 -2.78 -2.91 -14.52
CA LEU A 234 -1.64 -1.99 -14.36
C LEU A 234 -2.03 -0.74 -13.56
N ARG A 235 -2.82 -0.93 -12.52
CA ARG A 235 -3.27 0.12 -11.60
C ARG A 235 -3.17 -0.41 -10.17
N GLY A 236 -2.63 0.42 -9.28
CA GLY A 236 -2.55 0.10 -7.87
C GLY A 236 -3.89 0.28 -7.14
N LEU A 237 -3.96 -0.15 -5.89
CA LEU A 237 -5.18 -0.05 -5.08
C LEU A 237 -5.62 1.40 -4.86
N ALA A 238 -4.69 2.36 -4.82
CA ALA A 238 -5.02 3.78 -4.70
C ALA A 238 -5.77 4.35 -5.91
N ALA A 239 -5.81 3.65 -7.05
CA ALA A 239 -6.66 4.00 -8.18
C ALA A 239 -8.14 3.68 -7.92
N GLU A 240 -8.44 2.74 -7.01
CA GLU A 240 -9.80 2.28 -6.72
C GLU A 240 -10.52 3.21 -5.72
N PRO A 241 -11.68 3.80 -6.09
CA PRO A 241 -12.41 4.71 -5.20
C PRO A 241 -12.80 4.06 -3.87
N ALA A 242 -13.22 2.79 -3.88
CA ALA A 242 -13.58 2.06 -2.67
C ALA A 242 -12.37 1.89 -1.72
N PHE A 243 -11.18 1.65 -2.25
CA PHE A 243 -9.95 1.58 -1.45
C PHE A 243 -9.58 2.94 -0.84
N ARG A 244 -9.71 4.02 -1.59
CA ARG A 244 -9.49 5.39 -1.06
C ARG A 244 -10.44 5.71 0.09
N GLN A 245 -11.73 5.36 -0.07
CA GLN A 245 -12.74 5.54 0.98
C GLN A 245 -12.43 4.68 2.21
N PHE A 246 -12.03 3.43 2.01
CA PHE A 246 -11.59 2.53 3.06
C PHE A 246 -10.43 3.12 3.88
N CYS A 247 -9.38 3.61 3.23
CA CYS A 247 -8.23 4.25 3.88
C CYS A 247 -8.65 5.54 4.64
N ALA A 248 -9.47 6.37 4.02
CA ALA A 248 -9.96 7.62 4.59
C ALA A 248 -10.83 7.38 5.85
N ALA A 249 -11.75 6.41 5.79
CA ALA A 249 -12.59 6.05 6.93
C ALA A 249 -11.77 5.51 8.11
N ARG A 250 -10.77 4.67 7.81
CA ARG A 250 -9.86 4.11 8.80
C ARG A 250 -9.05 5.20 9.50
N MET A 251 -8.41 6.09 8.72
CA MET A 251 -7.66 7.23 9.26
C MET A 251 -8.55 8.12 10.15
N ALA A 252 -9.75 8.49 9.66
CA ALA A 252 -10.67 9.30 10.42
C ALA A 252 -11.11 8.62 11.73
N GLY A 253 -11.27 7.29 11.74
CA GLY A 253 -11.51 6.50 12.95
C GLY A 253 -10.35 6.61 13.95
N GLU A 254 -9.12 6.49 13.49
CA GLU A 254 -7.91 6.61 14.32
C GLU A 254 -7.76 8.04 14.91
N MET A 255 -8.04 9.06 14.11
CA MET A 255 -7.98 10.45 14.57
C MET A 255 -8.99 10.72 15.69
N ARG A 256 -10.23 10.22 15.58
CA ARG A 256 -11.28 10.40 16.60
C ARG A 256 -10.98 9.69 17.92
N GLN A 257 -10.42 8.49 17.90
CA GLN A 257 -10.07 7.73 19.12
C GLN A 257 -9.08 8.49 20.02
N THR A 258 -8.53 9.57 19.56
CA THR A 258 -7.50 10.34 20.22
C THR A 258 -7.94 11.67 20.78
N ASP A 259 -9.07 12.18 20.36
CA ASP A 259 -9.62 13.42 20.89
C ASP A 259 -10.45 13.17 22.16
N GLY A 260 -10.63 11.90 22.54
CA GLY A 260 -11.45 11.46 23.70
C GLY A 260 -10.65 10.96 24.93
N LEU A 261 -9.33 11.23 25.00
CA LEU A 261 -8.50 10.91 26.18
C LEU A 261 -7.86 12.16 26.75
#